data_3cad3bf777ab33de3b961893470def66
#
_entry.id   3cad3bf777ab33de3b961893470def66
#
_cell.length_a   1.000
_cell.length_b   1.000
_cell.length_c   1.000
_cell.angle_alpha   90.00
_cell.angle_beta   90.00
_cell.angle_gamma   90.00
#
_symmetry.space_group_name_H-M   'P 1'
#
loop_
_entity.id
_entity.type
_entity.pdbx_description
1 polymer ?
#
loop_
_entity_poly.entity_id
_entity_poly.type
_entity_poly.pdbx_seq_one_letter_code
_entity_poly.pdbx_strand_id
1 'polypeptide(L)'
;MTATPLGVYKLCNQKNKHNDKVVLLIKIGYLCTMITKEQVENFLEDFSLKVKIFGIRFRDDRQKNQNSLVELGITPNQRMEVIMNLSYYDYSEGPIVDALNNQGEMWVFGKDVRGNEIYIKITLGKPNAHTICISFHKAEHPMSYPLKNENNEQ
;
A
#
# COMPACT_ATOMS: atom_id res chain seq x y z
N MET A 1 -27.51 -5.63 13.78
CA MET A 1 -27.19 -4.94 12.50
C MET A 1 -26.38 -3.69 12.83
N THR A 2 -25.06 -3.77 12.78
CA THR A 2 -24.17 -2.64 13.04
C THR A 2 -23.55 -2.22 11.72
N ALA A 3 -23.99 -1.08 11.23
CA ALA A 3 -23.46 -0.45 10.02
C ALA A 3 -22.04 0.06 10.28
N THR A 4 -21.07 -0.43 9.53
CA THR A 4 -19.71 0.09 9.48
C THR A 4 -19.72 1.45 8.75
N PRO A 5 -19.14 2.52 9.29
CA PRO A 5 -19.14 3.81 8.61
C PRO A 5 -18.11 3.83 7.47
N LEU A 6 -18.59 3.58 6.27
CA LEU A 6 -17.91 3.84 5.01
C LEU A 6 -17.83 5.36 4.80
N GLY A 7 -16.69 5.98 5.01
CA GLY A 7 -16.57 7.38 4.64
C GLY A 7 -15.41 8.20 5.20
N VAL A 8 -14.59 7.65 6.07
CA VAL A 8 -13.63 8.44 6.86
C VAL A 8 -12.24 8.62 6.20
N TYR A 9 -11.89 7.84 5.19
CA TYR A 9 -10.52 7.79 4.68
C TYR A 9 -10.12 8.89 3.68
N LYS A 10 -11.05 9.72 3.24
CA LYS A 10 -10.79 10.68 2.13
C LYS A 10 -10.23 12.05 2.54
N LEU A 11 -10.10 12.34 3.83
CA LEU A 11 -9.78 13.72 4.30
C LEU A 11 -8.40 13.93 4.91
N CYS A 12 -7.57 12.90 5.03
CA CYS A 12 -6.28 13.03 5.73
C CYS A 12 -5.15 13.63 4.88
N ASN A 13 -5.32 13.82 3.57
CA ASN A 13 -4.26 14.29 2.66
C ASN A 13 -4.47 15.68 2.03
N GLN A 14 -5.37 16.51 2.55
CA GLN A 14 -5.44 17.91 2.11
C GLN A 14 -4.66 18.83 3.05
N LYS A 15 -3.48 19.23 2.63
CA LYS A 15 -2.74 20.38 3.20
C LYS A 15 -3.54 21.66 2.92
N ASN A 16 -4.37 22.10 3.85
CA ASN A 16 -4.98 23.42 3.83
C ASN A 16 -4.18 24.39 4.67
N LYS A 17 -3.47 25.29 3.99
CA LYS A 17 -3.05 26.59 4.54
C LYS A 17 -4.31 27.48 4.58
N HIS A 18 -4.91 27.65 5.74
CA HIS A 18 -5.52 28.88 6.26
C HIS A 18 -6.53 28.62 7.38
N ASN A 19 -6.37 29.36 8.46
CA ASN A 19 -7.26 29.60 9.61
C ASN A 19 -7.14 28.71 10.86
N ASP A 20 -6.36 29.27 11.81
CA ASP A 20 -6.08 28.70 13.15
C ASP A 20 -7.30 28.61 14.10
N LYS A 21 -8.47 29.12 13.74
CA LYS A 21 -9.67 29.07 14.60
C LYS A 21 -10.59 27.85 14.36
N VAL A 22 -10.44 27.16 13.26
CA VAL A 22 -11.23 25.96 12.94
C VAL A 22 -10.58 24.70 13.51
N VAL A 23 -9.30 24.74 13.83
CA VAL A 23 -8.51 23.59 14.33
C VAL A 23 -8.96 23.11 15.71
N LEU A 24 -9.54 23.98 16.53
CA LEU A 24 -9.92 23.62 17.90
C LEU A 24 -11.22 22.82 18.01
N LEU A 25 -12.14 22.98 17.06
CA LEU A 25 -13.41 22.25 17.02
C LEU A 25 -13.32 20.88 16.35
N ILE A 26 -12.29 20.64 15.56
CA ILE A 26 -12.06 19.36 14.85
C ILE A 26 -11.28 18.36 15.74
N LYS A 27 -10.64 18.83 16.83
CA LYS A 27 -9.90 17.95 17.74
C LYS A 27 -10.75 16.97 18.57
N ILE A 28 -12.06 17.08 18.53
CA ILE A 28 -12.96 16.21 19.33
C ILE A 28 -13.60 15.08 18.50
N GLY A 29 -13.43 15.03 17.18
CA GLY A 29 -14.17 14.09 16.31
C GLY A 29 -13.39 13.21 15.35
N TYR A 30 -12.12 13.44 15.13
CA TYR A 30 -11.35 12.63 14.17
C TYR A 30 -10.06 12.12 14.81
N LEU A 31 -10.17 10.97 15.45
CA LEU A 31 -9.00 10.12 15.64
C LEU A 31 -8.60 9.64 14.23
N CYS A 32 -7.65 10.34 13.59
CA CYS A 32 -6.93 9.80 12.45
C CYS A 32 -6.17 8.59 13.01
N THR A 33 -6.75 7.40 12.87
CA THR A 33 -6.09 6.18 13.31
C THR A 33 -4.88 5.97 12.42
N MET A 34 -3.72 6.32 12.95
CA MET A 34 -2.44 6.00 12.31
C MET A 34 -2.41 4.50 12.07
N ILE A 35 -2.04 4.10 10.86
CA ILE A 35 -1.85 2.67 10.57
C ILE A 35 -0.74 2.15 11.48
N THR A 36 -1.02 1.06 12.16
CA THR A 36 -0.05 0.41 13.06
C THR A 36 0.77 -0.63 12.31
N LYS A 37 1.96 -0.91 12.84
CA LYS A 37 2.80 -2.02 12.38
C LYS A 37 2.00 -3.33 12.29
N GLU A 38 1.25 -3.66 13.32
CA GLU A 38 0.44 -4.89 13.40
C GLU A 38 -0.57 -4.99 12.26
N GLN A 39 -1.23 -3.89 11.89
CA GLN A 39 -2.18 -3.88 10.77
C GLN A 39 -1.50 -4.18 9.43
N VAL A 40 -0.28 -3.66 9.22
CA VAL A 40 0.49 -3.92 8.00
C VAL A 40 0.99 -5.37 7.98
N GLU A 41 1.48 -5.89 9.11
CA GLU A 41 1.92 -7.27 9.23
C GLU A 41 0.77 -8.26 8.95
N ASN A 42 -0.40 -8.05 9.57
CA ASN A 42 -1.60 -8.87 9.33
C ASN A 42 -2.01 -8.86 7.85
N PHE A 43 -2.00 -7.68 7.21
CA PHE A 43 -2.27 -7.60 5.77
C PHE A 43 -1.27 -8.40 4.93
N LEU A 44 0.03 -8.30 5.23
CA LEU A 44 1.08 -9.01 4.49
C LEU A 44 1.02 -10.53 4.72
N GLU A 45 0.65 -10.99 5.91
CA GLU A 45 0.41 -12.41 6.20
C GLU A 45 -0.77 -12.94 5.38
N ASP A 46 -1.91 -12.27 5.41
CA ASP A 46 -3.09 -12.63 4.62
C ASP A 46 -2.78 -12.63 3.12
N PHE A 47 -2.04 -11.62 2.65
CA PHE A 47 -1.60 -11.52 1.27
C PHE A 47 -0.71 -12.69 0.89
N SER A 48 0.32 -12.99 1.69
CA SER A 48 1.24 -14.10 1.45
C SER A 48 0.53 -15.46 1.43
N LEU A 49 -0.36 -15.70 2.40
CA LEU A 49 -1.17 -16.91 2.47
C LEU A 49 -2.03 -17.05 1.21
N LYS A 50 -2.70 -15.98 0.82
CA LYS A 50 -3.58 -15.98 -0.35
C LYS A 50 -2.82 -16.16 -1.66
N VAL A 51 -1.62 -15.58 -1.78
CA VAL A 51 -0.72 -15.83 -2.93
C VAL A 51 -0.38 -17.31 -3.04
N LYS A 52 -0.09 -17.98 -1.92
CA LYS A 52 0.25 -19.42 -1.91
C LYS A 52 -0.92 -20.30 -2.36
N ILE A 53 -2.17 -19.89 -2.07
CA ILE A 53 -3.37 -20.69 -2.36
C ILE A 53 -3.90 -20.40 -3.77
N PHE A 54 -4.02 -19.12 -4.13
CA PHE A 54 -4.71 -18.69 -5.35
C PHE A 54 -3.77 -18.06 -6.38
N GLY A 55 -2.51 -17.81 -6.03
CA GLY A 55 -1.56 -17.12 -6.90
C GLY A 55 -1.73 -15.60 -6.90
N ILE A 56 -0.90 -14.97 -7.71
CA ILE A 56 -0.90 -13.52 -7.91
C ILE A 56 -1.04 -13.18 -9.39
N ARG A 57 -1.88 -12.19 -9.69
CA ARG A 57 -2.01 -11.60 -11.02
C ARG A 57 -1.28 -10.28 -11.06
N PHE A 58 -0.37 -10.12 -12.00
CA PHE A 58 0.29 -8.86 -12.30
C PHE A 58 -0.48 -8.09 -13.37
N ARG A 59 -0.67 -6.78 -13.17
CA ARG A 59 -1.28 -5.89 -14.17
C ARG A 59 -0.24 -5.48 -15.21
N ASP A 60 0.27 -6.47 -15.94
CA ASP A 60 1.27 -6.27 -17.01
C ASP A 60 0.65 -5.71 -18.30
N ASP A 61 -0.67 -5.51 -18.33
CA ASP A 61 -1.37 -4.68 -19.32
C ASP A 61 -1.00 -3.18 -19.20
N ARG A 62 -0.36 -2.75 -18.13
CA ARG A 62 0.13 -1.39 -17.94
C ARG A 62 1.58 -1.27 -18.42
N GLN A 63 1.83 -0.32 -19.32
CA GLN A 63 3.16 -0.09 -19.92
C GLN A 63 4.27 0.07 -18.88
N LYS A 64 4.03 0.81 -17.80
CA LYS A 64 5.01 1.01 -16.72
C LYS A 64 5.42 -0.30 -16.05
N ASN A 65 4.48 -1.21 -15.83
CA ASN A 65 4.76 -2.50 -15.22
C ASN A 65 5.56 -3.43 -16.17
N GLN A 66 5.26 -3.41 -17.47
CA GLN A 66 6.00 -4.19 -18.45
C GLN A 66 7.45 -3.74 -18.55
N ASN A 67 7.66 -2.44 -18.65
CA ASN A 67 8.99 -1.86 -18.84
C ASN A 67 9.89 -2.08 -17.62
N SER A 68 9.30 -2.13 -16.41
CA SER A 68 10.08 -2.18 -15.16
C SER A 68 10.95 -3.42 -15.02
N LEU A 69 10.51 -4.58 -15.50
CA LEU A 69 11.35 -5.79 -15.45
C LEU A 69 12.61 -5.64 -16.31
N VAL A 70 12.47 -5.07 -17.50
CA VAL A 70 13.58 -4.83 -18.42
C VAL A 70 14.50 -3.75 -17.85
N GLU A 71 13.95 -2.64 -17.40
CA GLU A 71 14.71 -1.51 -16.84
C GLU A 71 15.49 -1.87 -15.57
N LEU A 72 14.94 -2.77 -14.76
CA LEU A 72 15.59 -3.27 -13.55
C LEU A 72 16.50 -4.46 -13.83
N GLY A 73 16.41 -5.06 -15.00
CA GLY A 73 17.14 -6.28 -15.34
C GLY A 73 16.77 -7.47 -14.47
N ILE A 74 15.51 -7.57 -14.01
CA ILE A 74 15.03 -8.65 -13.16
C ILE A 74 14.07 -9.58 -13.88
N THR A 75 14.03 -10.82 -13.44
CA THR A 75 13.10 -11.83 -13.94
C THR A 75 11.73 -11.73 -13.24
N PRO A 76 10.66 -12.33 -13.82
CA PRO A 76 9.37 -12.44 -13.13
C PRO A 76 9.46 -13.12 -11.76
N ASN A 77 10.34 -14.13 -11.60
CA ASN A 77 10.57 -14.79 -10.32
C ASN A 77 11.19 -13.85 -9.28
N GLN A 78 12.18 -13.06 -9.68
CA GLN A 78 12.78 -12.05 -8.79
C GLN A 78 11.76 -10.97 -8.39
N ARG A 79 10.86 -10.56 -9.30
CA ARG A 79 9.73 -9.67 -8.94
C ARG A 79 8.84 -10.31 -7.88
N MET A 80 8.52 -11.60 -8.03
CA MET A 80 7.74 -12.34 -7.04
C MET A 80 8.47 -12.37 -5.68
N GLU A 81 9.76 -12.65 -5.66
CA GLU A 81 10.58 -12.65 -4.45
C GLU A 81 10.55 -11.29 -3.75
N VAL A 82 10.68 -10.19 -4.50
CA VAL A 82 10.59 -8.83 -3.94
C VAL A 82 9.25 -8.62 -3.23
N ILE A 83 8.14 -9.02 -3.86
CA ILE A 83 6.80 -8.85 -3.29
C ILE A 83 6.58 -9.74 -2.06
N MET A 84 7.04 -10.99 -2.10
CA MET A 84 6.90 -11.92 -0.98
C MET A 84 7.79 -11.57 0.22
N ASN A 85 8.82 -10.73 0.02
CA ASN A 85 9.71 -10.22 1.06
C ASN A 85 9.39 -8.78 1.50
N LEU A 86 8.18 -8.30 1.23
CA LEU A 86 7.71 -7.03 1.79
C LEU A 86 7.52 -7.15 3.30
N SER A 87 7.83 -6.08 4.00
CA SER A 87 7.69 -5.96 5.45
C SER A 87 7.00 -4.64 5.81
N TYR A 88 6.64 -4.46 7.07
CA TYR A 88 6.05 -3.20 7.53
C TYR A 88 6.99 -1.99 7.35
N TYR A 89 8.31 -2.19 7.32
CA TYR A 89 9.27 -1.11 7.02
C TYR A 89 9.16 -0.57 5.59
N ASP A 90 8.61 -1.37 4.69
CA ASP A 90 8.41 -1.02 3.29
C ASP A 90 7.05 -0.33 3.06
N TYR A 91 6.19 -0.27 4.09
CA TYR A 91 4.87 0.36 4.03
C TYR A 91 4.98 1.85 3.74
N SER A 92 4.17 2.32 2.80
CA SER A 92 4.11 3.73 2.39
C SER A 92 2.72 4.34 2.59
N GLU A 93 1.67 3.68 2.09
CA GLU A 93 0.32 4.23 2.10
C GLU A 93 -0.74 3.12 2.09
N GLY A 94 -1.88 3.39 2.68
CA GLY A 94 -3.04 2.51 2.65
C GLY A 94 -3.64 2.31 4.05
N PRO A 95 -4.77 1.59 4.14
CA PRO A 95 -5.56 1.05 3.02
C PRO A 95 -6.23 2.13 2.17
N ILE A 96 -6.18 1.98 0.85
CA ILE A 96 -6.85 2.86 -0.12
C ILE A 96 -8.03 2.10 -0.71
N VAL A 97 -9.22 2.66 -0.63
CA VAL A 97 -10.42 2.05 -1.21
C VAL A 97 -10.37 2.11 -2.74
N ASP A 98 -10.50 0.96 -3.41
CA ASP A 98 -10.67 0.91 -4.87
C ASP A 98 -12.13 1.20 -5.25
N ALA A 99 -12.46 2.49 -5.34
CA ALA A 99 -13.81 2.94 -5.67
C ALA A 99 -14.21 2.63 -7.13
N LEU A 100 -13.24 2.37 -8.02
CA LEU A 100 -13.50 2.17 -9.45
C LEU A 100 -13.75 0.71 -9.82
N ASN A 101 -12.99 -0.22 -9.23
CA ASN A 101 -13.03 -1.62 -9.63
C ASN A 101 -13.61 -2.53 -8.55
N ASN A 102 -13.90 -2.00 -7.36
CA ASN A 102 -14.43 -2.75 -6.22
C ASN A 102 -13.60 -4.02 -5.92
N GLN A 103 -12.26 -3.90 -6.00
CA GLN A 103 -11.30 -4.98 -5.77
C GLN A 103 -10.85 -5.09 -4.31
N GLY A 104 -11.50 -4.33 -3.42
CA GLY A 104 -11.12 -4.23 -2.01
C GLY A 104 -10.10 -3.11 -1.75
N GLU A 105 -9.39 -3.23 -0.65
CA GLU A 105 -8.40 -2.23 -0.24
C GLU A 105 -7.06 -2.46 -0.95
N MET A 106 -6.45 -1.35 -1.35
CA MET A 106 -5.13 -1.34 -1.95
C MET A 106 -4.10 -0.82 -0.94
N TRP A 107 -2.95 -1.43 -0.92
CA TRP A 107 -1.83 -1.07 -0.06
C TRP A 107 -0.60 -0.76 -0.90
N VAL A 108 0.12 0.29 -0.53
CA VAL A 108 1.30 0.77 -1.24
C VAL A 108 2.53 0.53 -0.39
N PHE A 109 3.54 -0.03 -1.03
CA PHE A 109 4.85 -0.30 -0.45
C PHE A 109 5.94 0.27 -1.36
N GLY A 110 7.07 0.62 -0.77
CA GLY A 110 8.30 0.97 -1.47
C GLY A 110 9.41 0.00 -1.12
N LYS A 111 10.20 -0.40 -2.10
CA LYS A 111 11.33 -1.33 -1.90
C LYS A 111 12.50 -0.92 -2.77
N ASP A 112 13.70 -0.91 -2.20
CA ASP A 112 14.90 -0.80 -3.03
C ASP A 112 15.15 -2.11 -3.77
N VAL A 113 15.29 -2.01 -5.08
CA VAL A 113 15.67 -3.13 -5.95
C VAL A 113 16.79 -2.66 -6.86
N ARG A 114 17.99 -3.16 -6.62
CA ARG A 114 19.20 -2.81 -7.36
C ARG A 114 19.49 -1.31 -7.40
N GLY A 115 19.30 -0.62 -6.26
CA GLY A 115 19.53 0.82 -6.13
C GLY A 115 18.42 1.69 -6.76
N ASN A 116 17.27 1.12 -7.06
CA ASN A 116 16.10 1.85 -7.52
C ASN A 116 14.96 1.68 -6.53
N GLU A 117 14.36 2.78 -6.11
CA GLU A 117 13.13 2.76 -5.31
C GLU A 117 11.95 2.35 -6.17
N ILE A 118 11.29 1.24 -5.79
CA ILE A 118 10.18 0.65 -6.55
C ILE A 118 8.86 0.92 -5.83
N TYR A 119 7.92 1.51 -6.57
CA TYR A 119 6.53 1.67 -6.15
C TYR A 119 5.76 0.38 -6.40
N ILE A 120 5.25 -0.21 -5.33
CA ILE A 120 4.51 -1.48 -5.35
C ILE A 120 3.12 -1.24 -4.79
N LYS A 121 2.08 -1.48 -5.59
CA LYS A 121 0.69 -1.42 -5.14
C LYS A 121 0.04 -2.80 -5.26
N ILE A 122 -0.45 -3.32 -4.14
CA ILE A 122 -1.05 -4.65 -4.05
C ILE A 122 -2.43 -4.61 -3.39
N THR A 123 -3.24 -5.61 -3.68
CA THR A 123 -4.54 -5.83 -3.03
C THR A 123 -4.80 -7.32 -2.88
N LEU A 124 -5.56 -7.69 -1.86
CA LEU A 124 -6.06 -9.07 -1.71
C LEU A 124 -7.02 -9.46 -2.85
N GLY A 125 -7.66 -8.48 -3.50
CA GLY A 125 -8.66 -8.77 -4.52
C GLY A 125 -9.94 -9.40 -3.94
N LYS A 126 -10.73 -10.04 -4.80
CA LYS A 126 -11.99 -10.68 -4.42
C LYS A 126 -11.75 -11.95 -3.60
N PRO A 127 -12.69 -12.35 -2.71
CA PRO A 127 -12.65 -13.65 -2.06
C PRO A 127 -12.50 -14.79 -3.08
N ASN A 128 -11.75 -15.83 -2.73
CA ASN A 128 -11.52 -17.03 -3.58
C ASN A 128 -10.97 -16.75 -4.99
N ALA A 129 -10.25 -15.65 -5.16
CA ALA A 129 -9.58 -15.27 -6.41
C ALA A 129 -8.12 -14.90 -6.13
N HIS A 130 -7.32 -14.75 -7.20
CA HIS A 130 -5.91 -14.33 -7.06
C HIS A 130 -5.79 -12.99 -6.33
N THR A 131 -4.69 -12.80 -5.64
CA THR A 131 -4.22 -11.46 -5.26
C THR A 131 -3.80 -10.68 -6.50
N ILE A 132 -3.71 -9.37 -6.40
CA ILE A 132 -3.37 -8.54 -7.55
C ILE A 132 -2.21 -7.61 -7.19
N CYS A 133 -1.16 -7.64 -8.00
CA CYS A 133 -0.16 -6.59 -8.05
C CYS A 133 -0.58 -5.58 -9.12
N ILE A 134 -1.07 -4.44 -8.68
CA ILE A 134 -1.61 -3.38 -9.53
C ILE A 134 -0.49 -2.57 -10.16
N SER A 135 0.58 -2.31 -9.39
CA SER A 135 1.73 -1.53 -9.83
C SER A 135 3.02 -2.14 -9.30
N PHE A 136 4.02 -2.20 -10.17
CA PHE A 136 5.39 -2.54 -9.84
C PHE A 136 6.30 -1.82 -10.83
N HIS A 137 6.77 -0.64 -10.46
CA HIS A 137 7.62 0.19 -11.33
C HIS A 137 8.47 1.14 -10.49
N LYS A 138 9.48 1.76 -11.09
CA LYS A 138 10.28 2.78 -10.41
C LYS A 138 9.38 3.89 -9.86
N ALA A 139 9.64 4.30 -8.62
CA ALA A 139 8.91 5.41 -8.01
C ALA A 139 9.16 6.70 -8.81
N GLU A 140 8.09 7.43 -9.10
CA GLU A 140 8.16 8.71 -9.85
C GLU A 140 8.53 9.88 -8.92
N HIS A 141 8.32 9.69 -7.62
CA HIS A 141 8.63 10.65 -6.56
C HIS A 141 9.15 9.90 -5.34
N PRO A 142 9.96 10.54 -4.48
CA PRO A 142 10.40 9.93 -3.24
C PRO A 142 9.22 9.41 -2.43
N MET A 143 9.33 8.18 -1.94
CA MET A 143 8.28 7.55 -1.16
C MET A 143 8.40 7.86 0.33
N SER A 144 7.29 7.83 1.04
CA SER A 144 7.24 7.98 2.50
C SER A 144 7.19 6.61 3.16
N TYR A 145 7.86 6.46 4.30
CA TYR A 145 7.90 5.22 5.09
C TYR A 145 7.55 5.52 6.54
N PRO A 146 6.26 5.73 6.85
CA PRO A 146 5.85 6.23 8.17
C PRO A 146 6.22 5.29 9.33
N LEU A 147 6.33 3.98 9.09
CA LEU A 147 6.67 3.00 10.12
C LEU A 147 8.16 2.68 10.22
N LYS A 148 9.01 3.33 9.42
CA LYS A 148 10.46 3.05 9.43
C LYS A 148 11.19 3.68 10.62
N ASN A 149 10.63 4.75 11.20
CA ASN A 149 11.28 5.56 12.24
C ASN A 149 10.78 5.26 13.67
N GLU A 150 9.87 4.32 13.86
CA GLU A 150 9.30 4.03 15.19
C GLU A 150 10.29 3.39 16.18
N ASN A 151 11.50 3.01 15.74
CA ASN A 151 12.51 2.38 16.60
C ASN A 151 13.58 3.35 17.15
N ASN A 152 13.45 4.67 16.97
CA ASN A 152 14.44 5.64 17.49
C ASN A 152 13.99 6.38 18.76
N GLU A 153 12.89 5.98 19.39
CA GLU A 153 12.47 6.49 20.71
C GLU A 153 12.52 5.36 21.77
N GLN A 154 13.73 4.97 22.13
CA GLN A 154 14.04 4.30 23.41
C GLN A 154 15.31 4.87 24.01
#